data_a0d3d5232f32d141793286a9a44cf9ef
#
_entry.id   a0d3d5232f32d141793286a9a44cf9ef
#
_cell.length_a   1.000
_cell.length_b   1.000
_cell.length_c   1.000
_cell.angle_alpha   90.00
_cell.angle_beta   90.00
_cell.angle_gamma   90.00
#
_symmetry.space_group_name_H-M   'P 1'
#
loop_
_entity.id
_entity.type
_entity.pdbx_description
1 polymer ?
#
loop_
_entity_poly.entity_id
_entity_poly.type
_entity_poly.pdbx_seq_one_letter_code
_entity_poly.pdbx_strand_id
1 'polypeptide(L)'
;MSESKIVLNAVFGVKAGMTRIFDENGNHIPVTVIKIIPNLITQVKTDAKDGYNAYQVGFGEKREALLNKPNKGILAKAGVSQNVTHFAEIKSDAVDAANLGKEIDFEVFTPGAYVDVTGESKGKGFAGVMKRYNFQGGPAAHGSHFHRRPGSIGCRATPARVFRNKKMPGHLGVETSTVQNIQVVEVNLEAGYMLIKGSIPGSKNGFVKIMKSVKKA
;
A
#
# COMPACT_ATOMS: atom_id res chain seq x y z
N MET A 1 -14.16 -27.46 11.68
CA MET A 1 -14.07 -26.48 12.77
C MET A 1 -13.88 -25.12 12.11
N SER A 2 -14.84 -24.22 12.23
CA SER A 2 -14.70 -22.85 11.72
C SER A 2 -13.63 -22.16 12.57
N GLU A 3 -12.44 -21.98 12.01
CA GLU A 3 -11.40 -21.15 12.64
C GLU A 3 -12.00 -19.77 12.87
N SER A 4 -12.02 -19.33 14.14
CA SER A 4 -12.56 -18.02 14.49
C SER A 4 -11.67 -16.94 13.85
N LYS A 5 -12.18 -16.32 12.81
CA LYS A 5 -11.53 -15.19 12.13
C LYS A 5 -11.59 -13.95 13.03
N ILE A 6 -10.64 -13.04 12.84
CA ILE A 6 -10.53 -11.80 13.60
C ILE A 6 -10.78 -10.63 12.69
N VAL A 7 -11.52 -9.67 13.20
CA VAL A 7 -11.80 -8.41 12.50
C VAL A 7 -10.80 -7.36 12.95
N LEU A 8 -10.03 -6.83 11.99
CA LEU A 8 -9.10 -5.71 12.19
C LEU A 8 -9.43 -4.55 11.25
N ASN A 9 -8.95 -3.36 11.60
CA ASN A 9 -9.18 -2.14 10.80
C ASN A 9 -8.37 -2.08 9.49
N ALA A 10 -7.56 -3.09 9.18
CA ALA A 10 -6.78 -3.15 7.97
C ALA A 10 -6.65 -4.59 7.44
N VAL A 11 -6.51 -4.72 6.12
CA VAL A 11 -6.32 -5.98 5.41
C VAL A 11 -5.37 -5.78 4.23
N PHE A 12 -4.69 -6.84 3.81
CA PHE A 12 -3.82 -6.83 2.64
C PHE A 12 -4.46 -7.59 1.49
N GLY A 13 -4.34 -7.02 0.30
CA GLY A 13 -4.84 -7.62 -0.92
C GLY A 13 -3.91 -7.38 -2.10
N VAL A 14 -4.28 -7.90 -3.24
CA VAL A 14 -3.57 -7.75 -4.52
C VAL A 14 -4.43 -6.98 -5.50
N LYS A 15 -3.87 -5.94 -6.11
CA LYS A 15 -4.52 -5.19 -7.18
C LYS A 15 -4.66 -6.05 -8.42
N ALA A 16 -5.87 -6.53 -8.70
CA ALA A 16 -6.13 -7.36 -9.88
C ALA A 16 -6.18 -6.54 -11.18
N GLY A 17 -6.79 -5.36 -11.13
CA GLY A 17 -6.93 -4.49 -12.29
C GLY A 17 -7.96 -3.40 -12.07
N MET A 18 -8.38 -2.76 -13.15
CA MET A 18 -9.47 -1.77 -13.12
C MET A 18 -10.54 -2.17 -14.12
N THR A 19 -11.78 -1.86 -13.77
CA THR A 19 -12.96 -2.02 -14.61
C THR A 19 -13.93 -0.87 -14.36
N ARG A 20 -15.09 -0.93 -14.93
CA ARG A 20 -16.21 -0.02 -14.68
C ARG A 20 -17.46 -0.81 -14.34
N ILE A 21 -18.26 -0.24 -13.49
CA ILE A 21 -19.62 -0.69 -13.20
C ILE A 21 -20.57 0.44 -13.47
N PHE A 22 -21.84 0.14 -13.55
CA PHE A 22 -22.90 1.13 -13.74
C PHE A 22 -23.70 1.24 -12.45
N ASP A 23 -24.07 2.46 -12.09
CA ASP A 23 -25.03 2.68 -11.01
C ASP A 23 -26.47 2.51 -11.54
N GLU A 24 -27.44 2.61 -10.64
CA GLU A 24 -28.87 2.49 -10.96
C GLU A 24 -29.35 3.55 -11.96
N ASN A 25 -28.63 4.68 -12.06
CA ASN A 25 -28.92 5.78 -12.97
C ASN A 25 -28.20 5.63 -14.32
N GLY A 26 -27.46 4.54 -14.55
CA GLY A 26 -26.70 4.30 -15.76
C GLY A 26 -25.36 5.04 -15.85
N ASN A 27 -24.91 5.72 -14.77
CA ASN A 27 -23.62 6.41 -14.77
C ASN A 27 -22.46 5.42 -14.62
N HIS A 28 -21.36 5.68 -15.31
CA HIS A 28 -20.14 4.90 -15.21
C HIS A 28 -19.39 5.18 -13.89
N ILE A 29 -19.17 4.16 -13.11
CA ILE A 29 -18.30 4.21 -11.93
C ILE A 29 -17.02 3.45 -12.23
N PRO A 30 -15.87 4.13 -12.35
CA PRO A 30 -14.59 3.45 -12.49
C PRO A 30 -14.23 2.79 -11.17
N VAL A 31 -13.86 1.51 -11.19
CA VAL A 31 -13.49 0.76 -9.98
C VAL A 31 -12.19 0.02 -10.17
N THR A 32 -11.45 -0.11 -9.10
CA THR A 32 -10.31 -1.02 -9.00
C THR A 32 -10.74 -2.28 -8.27
N VAL A 33 -10.43 -3.42 -8.87
CA VAL A 33 -10.66 -4.75 -8.27
C VAL A 33 -9.45 -5.11 -7.43
N ILE A 34 -9.68 -5.39 -6.15
CA ILE A 34 -8.68 -5.90 -5.23
C ILE A 34 -9.08 -7.31 -4.83
N LYS A 35 -8.21 -8.27 -5.09
CA LYS A 35 -8.35 -9.63 -4.57
C LYS A 35 -7.80 -9.64 -3.15
N ILE A 36 -8.63 -9.97 -2.18
CA ILE A 36 -8.19 -10.20 -0.81
C ILE A 36 -7.52 -11.57 -0.76
N ILE A 37 -6.36 -11.60 -0.16
CA ILE A 37 -5.59 -12.84 0.04
C ILE A 37 -5.63 -13.21 1.51
N PRO A 38 -5.36 -14.47 1.89
CA PRO A 38 -5.28 -14.85 3.28
C PRO A 38 -4.28 -13.98 4.04
N ASN A 39 -4.72 -13.42 5.16
CA ASN A 39 -3.95 -12.55 6.05
C ASN A 39 -3.84 -13.25 7.39
N LEU A 40 -2.66 -13.77 7.72
CA LEU A 40 -2.43 -14.60 8.91
C LEU A 40 -1.63 -13.84 9.96
N ILE A 41 -2.05 -13.90 11.22
CA ILE A 41 -1.34 -13.28 12.33
C ILE A 41 -0.12 -14.14 12.66
N THR A 42 1.07 -13.62 12.39
CA THR A 42 2.35 -14.32 12.57
C THR A 42 3.06 -13.95 13.87
N GLN A 43 2.75 -12.81 14.45
CA GLN A 43 3.27 -12.38 15.75
C GLN A 43 2.33 -11.35 16.37
N VAL A 44 2.23 -11.39 17.70
CA VAL A 44 1.53 -10.39 18.51
C VAL A 44 2.58 -9.57 19.23
N LYS A 45 2.59 -8.26 19.01
CA LYS A 45 3.46 -7.30 19.68
C LYS A 45 2.71 -6.60 20.79
N THR A 46 3.31 -6.56 21.96
CA THR A 46 2.71 -5.98 23.15
C THR A 46 3.56 -4.83 23.69
N ASP A 47 2.93 -3.86 24.31
CA ASP A 47 3.61 -2.70 24.88
C ASP A 47 4.71 -3.10 25.87
N ALA A 48 4.49 -4.13 26.68
CA ALA A 48 5.44 -4.62 27.67
C ALA A 48 6.75 -5.17 27.08
N LYS A 49 6.73 -5.70 25.85
CA LYS A 49 7.92 -6.28 25.19
C LYS A 49 8.47 -5.42 24.08
N ASP A 50 7.59 -4.84 23.26
CA ASP A 50 7.94 -4.17 22.01
C ASP A 50 7.79 -2.64 22.12
N GLY A 51 7.18 -2.12 23.20
CA GLY A 51 6.92 -0.70 23.41
C GLY A 51 5.70 -0.16 22.64
N TYR A 52 4.92 -1.03 22.00
CA TYR A 52 3.67 -0.70 21.32
C TYR A 52 2.84 -1.94 21.04
N ASN A 53 1.55 -1.74 20.82
CA ASN A 53 0.61 -2.81 20.49
C ASN A 53 0.41 -2.93 18.98
N ALA A 54 0.63 -4.12 18.41
CA ALA A 54 0.40 -4.41 17.00
C ALA A 54 0.27 -5.92 16.73
N TYR A 55 -0.40 -6.25 15.62
CA TYR A 55 -0.36 -7.57 15.03
C TYR A 55 0.57 -7.56 13.82
N GLN A 56 1.56 -8.46 13.79
CA GLN A 56 2.31 -8.75 12.58
C GLN A 56 1.51 -9.73 11.74
N VAL A 57 1.25 -9.33 10.51
CA VAL A 57 0.43 -10.09 9.55
C VAL A 57 1.31 -10.59 8.43
N GLY A 58 1.23 -11.87 8.15
CA GLY A 58 1.85 -12.51 7.01
C GLY A 58 0.84 -12.67 5.87
N PHE A 59 1.25 -12.36 4.64
CA PHE A 59 0.42 -12.46 3.44
C PHE A 59 1.24 -12.76 2.19
N GLY A 60 0.56 -13.19 1.11
CA GLY A 60 1.18 -13.58 -0.14
C GLY A 60 1.79 -14.98 -0.08
N GLU A 61 1.39 -15.83 -1.01
CA GLU A 61 1.83 -17.22 -1.07
C GLU A 61 3.18 -17.37 -1.79
N LYS A 62 4.01 -18.29 -1.31
CA LYS A 62 5.31 -18.62 -1.91
C LYS A 62 5.64 -20.11 -1.72
N ARG A 63 6.35 -20.69 -2.69
CA ARG A 63 6.84 -22.06 -2.56
C ARG A 63 7.83 -22.17 -1.40
N GLU A 64 7.78 -23.24 -0.65
CA GLU A 64 8.63 -23.48 0.53
C GLU A 64 10.14 -23.36 0.26
N ALA A 65 10.59 -23.88 -0.90
CA ALA A 65 11.99 -23.80 -1.31
C ALA A 65 12.54 -22.37 -1.45
N LEU A 66 11.65 -21.38 -1.62
CA LEU A 66 12.02 -19.95 -1.76
C LEU A 66 11.93 -19.17 -0.45
N LEU A 67 11.52 -19.82 0.66
CA LEU A 67 11.47 -19.18 1.97
C LEU A 67 12.83 -19.23 2.67
N ASN A 68 13.23 -18.09 3.21
CA ASN A 68 14.43 -17.98 4.02
C ASN A 68 14.23 -18.64 5.40
N LYS A 69 15.31 -19.15 6.00
CA LYS A 69 15.28 -19.78 7.34
C LYS A 69 14.61 -18.91 8.42
N PRO A 70 14.88 -17.59 8.53
CA PRO A 70 14.20 -16.74 9.51
C PRO A 70 12.69 -16.71 9.35
N ASN A 71 12.20 -16.59 8.11
CA ASN A 71 10.76 -16.58 7.82
C ASN A 71 10.09 -17.91 8.19
N LYS A 72 10.74 -19.05 7.87
CA LYS A 72 10.26 -20.37 8.31
C LYS A 72 10.18 -20.45 9.85
N GLY A 73 11.16 -19.89 10.55
CA GLY A 73 11.16 -19.84 12.02
C GLY A 73 10.01 -19.01 12.60
N ILE A 74 9.67 -17.88 11.97
CA ILE A 74 8.52 -17.05 12.39
C ILE A 74 7.20 -17.81 12.18
N LEU A 75 7.01 -18.44 11.01
CA LEU A 75 5.80 -19.20 10.70
C LEU A 75 5.64 -20.41 11.63
N ALA A 76 6.71 -21.14 11.89
CA ALA A 76 6.68 -22.28 12.81
C ALA A 76 6.31 -21.86 14.24
N LYS A 77 6.82 -20.72 14.74
CA LYS A 77 6.46 -20.17 16.05
C LYS A 77 4.99 -19.74 16.12
N ALA A 78 4.43 -19.28 15.01
CA ALA A 78 3.04 -18.88 14.91
C ALA A 78 2.08 -20.06 14.72
N GLY A 79 2.59 -21.27 14.47
CA GLY A 79 1.76 -22.44 14.14
C GLY A 79 1.09 -22.34 12.77
N VAL A 80 1.61 -21.48 11.87
CA VAL A 80 1.05 -21.24 10.53
C VAL A 80 1.68 -22.20 9.54
N SER A 81 0.84 -23.03 8.89
CA SER A 81 1.27 -23.98 7.85
C SER A 81 1.46 -23.35 6.48
N GLN A 82 0.85 -22.20 6.22
CA GLN A 82 0.94 -21.50 4.93
C GLN A 82 2.28 -20.77 4.79
N ASN A 83 2.86 -20.87 3.60
CA ASN A 83 4.12 -20.20 3.25
C ASN A 83 3.86 -18.76 2.82
N VAL A 84 4.05 -17.79 3.71
CA VAL A 84 3.85 -16.36 3.40
C VAL A 84 5.16 -15.66 3.03
N THR A 85 5.04 -14.64 2.17
CA THR A 85 6.20 -13.93 1.61
C THR A 85 6.44 -12.59 2.28
N HIS A 86 5.38 -11.86 2.57
CA HIS A 86 5.43 -10.50 3.07
C HIS A 86 4.91 -10.45 4.49
N PHE A 87 5.55 -9.61 5.29
CA PHE A 87 5.15 -9.33 6.65
C PHE A 87 4.94 -7.82 6.79
N ALA A 88 3.83 -7.44 7.41
CA ALA A 88 3.56 -6.05 7.73
C ALA A 88 2.82 -5.95 9.05
N GLU A 89 2.77 -4.76 9.64
CA GLU A 89 2.17 -4.54 10.93
C GLU A 89 0.87 -3.75 10.82
N ILE A 90 -0.11 -4.18 11.62
CA ILE A 90 -1.36 -3.47 11.84
C ILE A 90 -1.37 -3.07 13.32
N LYS A 91 -1.30 -1.77 13.58
CA LYS A 91 -1.43 -1.24 14.94
C LYS A 91 -2.86 -1.43 15.44
N SER A 92 -3.00 -1.80 16.71
CA SER A 92 -4.27 -1.97 17.38
C SER A 92 -4.14 -1.46 18.80
N ASP A 93 -5.20 -0.87 19.35
CA ASP A 93 -5.20 -0.36 20.71
C ASP A 93 -5.14 -1.49 21.74
N ALA A 94 -5.79 -2.63 21.42
CA ALA A 94 -5.73 -3.83 22.21
C ALA A 94 -5.24 -5.02 21.38
N VAL A 95 -4.40 -5.85 21.97
CA VAL A 95 -3.88 -7.07 21.36
C VAL A 95 -4.06 -8.25 22.30
N ASP A 96 -4.45 -9.39 21.75
CA ASP A 96 -4.61 -10.64 22.47
C ASP A 96 -3.68 -11.71 21.88
N ALA A 97 -2.89 -12.34 22.73
CA ALA A 97 -1.96 -13.39 22.34
C ALA A 97 -2.68 -14.65 21.78
N ALA A 98 -3.92 -14.89 22.18
CA ALA A 98 -4.75 -15.99 21.67
C ALA A 98 -5.09 -15.86 20.17
N ASN A 99 -4.78 -14.72 19.57
CA ASN A 99 -5.02 -14.44 18.15
C ASN A 99 -3.88 -14.88 17.23
N LEU A 100 -2.80 -15.40 17.79
CA LEU A 100 -1.66 -15.92 17.02
C LEU A 100 -2.11 -17.07 16.09
N GLY A 101 -1.70 -17.03 14.84
CA GLY A 101 -2.02 -18.05 13.83
C GLY A 101 -3.40 -17.91 13.18
N LYS A 102 -4.29 -17.03 13.68
CA LYS A 102 -5.62 -16.84 13.10
C LYS A 102 -5.61 -16.00 11.84
N GLU A 103 -6.62 -16.19 10.99
CA GLU A 103 -6.85 -15.39 9.79
C GLU A 103 -7.64 -14.11 10.12
N ILE A 104 -7.33 -13.03 9.40
CA ILE A 104 -8.04 -11.77 9.51
C ILE A 104 -9.19 -11.74 8.51
N ASP A 105 -10.39 -11.41 9.00
CA ASP A 105 -11.56 -11.20 8.17
C ASP A 105 -11.65 -9.75 7.69
N PHE A 106 -12.33 -9.55 6.56
CA PHE A 106 -12.55 -8.24 5.94
C PHE A 106 -14.03 -7.81 5.94
N GLU A 107 -14.88 -8.45 6.73
CA GLU A 107 -16.30 -8.09 6.91
C GLU A 107 -16.51 -6.65 7.40
N VAL A 108 -15.49 -6.07 8.04
CA VAL A 108 -15.52 -4.67 8.51
C VAL A 108 -15.66 -3.65 7.37
N PHE A 109 -15.32 -4.05 6.14
CA PHE A 109 -15.39 -3.20 4.96
C PHE A 109 -16.75 -3.37 4.27
N THR A 110 -17.73 -2.60 4.68
CA THR A 110 -19.07 -2.63 4.09
C THR A 110 -19.16 -1.76 2.83
N PRO A 111 -20.07 -2.07 1.87
CA PRO A 111 -20.36 -1.18 0.76
C PRO A 111 -20.74 0.22 1.25
N GLY A 112 -20.24 1.26 0.60
CA GLY A 112 -20.44 2.66 1.00
C GLY A 112 -19.40 3.19 2.00
N ALA A 113 -18.68 2.35 2.73
CA ALA A 113 -17.64 2.76 3.67
C ALA A 113 -16.45 3.44 2.96
N TYR A 114 -15.73 4.28 3.69
CA TYR A 114 -14.51 4.92 3.18
C TYR A 114 -13.27 4.20 3.70
N VAL A 115 -12.29 4.03 2.79
CA VAL A 115 -11.02 3.37 3.08
C VAL A 115 -9.83 4.19 2.59
N ASP A 116 -8.71 3.98 3.25
CA ASP A 116 -7.40 4.49 2.84
C ASP A 116 -6.59 3.33 2.25
N VAL A 117 -6.10 3.49 1.02
CA VAL A 117 -5.35 2.45 0.31
C VAL A 117 -3.91 2.87 0.16
N THR A 118 -3.01 2.08 0.74
CA THR A 118 -1.57 2.26 0.67
C THR A 118 -0.95 1.19 -0.21
N GLY A 119 -0.08 1.60 -1.12
CA GLY A 119 0.66 0.68 -1.98
C GLY A 119 1.95 1.30 -2.48
N GLU A 120 2.79 0.49 -3.10
CA GLU A 120 4.00 0.93 -3.75
C GLU A 120 3.70 1.48 -5.14
N SER A 121 4.08 2.72 -5.41
CA SER A 121 3.84 3.38 -6.69
C SER A 121 4.66 2.76 -7.82
N LYS A 122 4.17 2.87 -9.06
CA LYS A 122 4.91 2.36 -10.23
C LYS A 122 6.24 3.07 -10.37
N GLY A 123 7.34 2.31 -10.53
CA GLY A 123 8.66 2.84 -10.81
C GLY A 123 8.71 3.57 -12.16
N LYS A 124 9.39 4.71 -12.19
CA LYS A 124 9.63 5.54 -13.39
C LYS A 124 11.12 5.76 -13.66
N GLY A 125 11.97 5.05 -12.91
CA GLY A 125 13.42 5.12 -12.99
C GLY A 125 13.98 6.50 -12.61
N PHE A 126 15.14 6.85 -13.14
CA PHE A 126 15.72 8.18 -12.98
C PHE A 126 14.94 9.19 -13.82
N ALA A 127 14.40 10.21 -13.19
CA ALA A 127 13.56 11.22 -13.83
C ALA A 127 14.18 12.61 -13.69
N GLY A 128 14.16 13.36 -14.79
CA GLY A 128 14.54 14.77 -14.80
C GLY A 128 13.55 15.64 -14.01
N VAL A 129 13.97 16.87 -13.72
CA VAL A 129 13.19 17.82 -12.90
C VAL A 129 11.82 18.18 -13.49
N MET A 130 11.67 18.13 -14.81
CA MET A 130 10.39 18.37 -15.45
C MET A 130 9.39 17.27 -15.13
N LYS A 131 9.78 16.00 -15.27
CA LYS A 131 8.91 14.85 -14.96
C LYS A 131 8.68 14.67 -13.45
N ARG A 132 9.72 14.96 -12.63
CA ARG A 132 9.69 14.72 -11.20
C ARG A 132 8.95 15.82 -10.42
N TYR A 133 9.11 17.06 -10.85
CA TYR A 133 8.63 18.24 -10.11
C TYR A 133 7.86 19.25 -10.97
N ASN A 134 7.54 18.93 -12.22
CA ASN A 134 6.81 19.79 -13.14
C ASN A 134 7.51 21.14 -13.41
N PHE A 135 8.85 21.14 -13.53
CA PHE A 135 9.58 22.33 -13.94
C PHE A 135 9.25 22.67 -15.39
N GLN A 136 9.15 23.95 -15.70
CA GLN A 136 8.79 24.41 -17.06
C GLN A 136 9.90 24.20 -18.08
N GLY A 137 11.18 24.29 -17.66
CA GLY A 137 12.32 24.27 -18.55
C GLY A 137 12.54 25.62 -19.24
N GLY A 138 13.22 25.63 -20.37
CA GLY A 138 13.50 26.81 -21.17
C GLY A 138 12.96 26.70 -22.59
N PRO A 139 13.11 27.78 -23.42
CA PRO A 139 12.69 27.79 -24.80
C PRO A 139 13.32 26.66 -25.63
N ALA A 140 12.58 26.13 -26.60
CA ALA A 140 13.05 25.11 -27.52
C ALA A 140 13.76 25.69 -28.76
N ALA A 141 13.53 26.99 -29.04
CA ALA A 141 14.07 27.72 -30.18
C ALA A 141 14.80 29.00 -29.72
N HIS A 142 15.06 29.94 -30.64
CA HIS A 142 15.73 31.22 -30.39
C HIS A 142 17.15 31.07 -29.81
N GLY A 143 17.90 30.03 -30.19
CA GLY A 143 19.28 29.80 -29.74
C GLY A 143 19.44 29.38 -28.28
N SER A 144 18.36 29.01 -27.61
CA SER A 144 18.41 28.54 -26.22
C SER A 144 19.18 27.23 -26.09
N HIS A 145 20.08 27.16 -25.13
CA HIS A 145 20.78 25.94 -24.72
C HIS A 145 20.22 25.37 -23.38
N PHE A 146 19.15 25.96 -22.87
CA PHE A 146 18.58 25.58 -21.56
C PHE A 146 17.67 24.35 -21.63
N HIS A 147 16.73 24.34 -22.55
CA HIS A 147 15.73 23.27 -22.79
C HIS A 147 15.14 22.64 -21.53
N ARG A 148 15.64 21.47 -21.13
CA ARG A 148 15.10 20.65 -20.03
C ARG A 148 15.94 20.69 -18.75
N ARG A 149 16.85 21.63 -18.62
CA ARG A 149 17.75 21.77 -17.47
C ARG A 149 17.03 22.34 -16.24
N PRO A 150 17.52 22.05 -15.01
CA PRO A 150 16.89 22.53 -13.76
C PRO A 150 17.06 24.04 -13.52
N GLY A 151 18.03 24.69 -14.17
CA GLY A 151 18.41 26.07 -13.90
C GLY A 151 19.34 26.19 -12.69
N SER A 152 19.36 27.38 -12.10
CA SER A 152 20.20 27.65 -10.92
C SER A 152 19.78 26.79 -9.72
N ILE A 153 20.77 26.25 -9.04
CA ILE A 153 20.57 25.44 -7.84
C ILE A 153 20.95 26.16 -6.54
N GLY A 154 21.51 27.37 -6.63
CA GLY A 154 21.90 28.17 -5.48
C GLY A 154 22.76 29.36 -5.85
N CYS A 155 23.26 30.08 -4.84
CA CYS A 155 24.18 31.20 -4.94
C CYS A 155 25.63 30.71 -4.78
N ARG A 156 26.59 31.55 -5.21
CA ARG A 156 28.03 31.22 -5.27
C ARG A 156 28.67 31.19 -3.87
N ALA A 157 29.13 32.35 -3.39
CA ALA A 157 29.94 32.47 -2.16
C ALA A 157 29.13 32.38 -0.87
N THR A 158 27.92 32.91 -0.87
CA THR A 158 27.00 32.87 0.26
C THR A 158 25.66 32.32 -0.21
N PRO A 159 25.21 31.19 0.35
CA PRO A 159 25.65 30.42 1.53
C PRO A 159 26.74 29.36 1.22
N ALA A 160 27.36 29.32 0.07
CA ALA A 160 28.41 28.38 -0.35
C ALA A 160 27.99 26.88 -0.33
N ARG A 161 26.67 26.64 -0.34
CA ARG A 161 26.08 25.28 -0.33
C ARG A 161 24.75 25.27 -1.05
N VAL A 162 24.31 24.07 -1.45
CA VAL A 162 22.95 23.84 -1.91
C VAL A 162 22.08 23.53 -0.68
N PHE A 163 20.94 24.21 -0.57
CA PHE A 163 19.99 23.96 0.54
C PHE A 163 19.38 22.55 0.46
N ARG A 164 19.04 22.00 1.64
CA ARG A 164 18.29 20.74 1.74
C ARG A 164 16.93 20.90 1.02
N ASN A 165 16.38 19.80 0.56
CA ASN A 165 15.09 19.73 -0.16
C ASN A 165 15.07 20.49 -1.50
N LYS A 166 16.24 20.92 -2.04
CA LYS A 166 16.31 21.47 -3.40
C LYS A 166 15.86 20.41 -4.40
N LYS A 167 14.86 20.77 -5.21
CA LYS A 167 14.30 19.88 -6.24
C LYS A 167 15.31 19.60 -7.34
N MET A 168 15.77 18.36 -7.43
CA MET A 168 16.77 17.90 -8.40
C MET A 168 16.31 16.62 -9.09
N PRO A 169 16.91 16.25 -10.25
CA PRO A 169 16.64 14.96 -10.88
C PRO A 169 17.01 13.82 -9.94
N GLY A 170 16.37 12.68 -10.10
CA GLY A 170 16.61 11.50 -9.28
C GLY A 170 15.56 10.43 -9.51
N HIS A 171 15.59 9.39 -8.67
CA HIS A 171 14.64 8.30 -8.70
C HIS A 171 13.20 8.80 -8.49
N LEU A 172 12.27 8.27 -9.26
CA LEU A 172 10.84 8.56 -9.18
C LEU A 172 10.04 7.25 -9.20
N GLY A 173 9.08 7.14 -8.30
CA GLY A 173 8.29 5.93 -8.11
C GLY A 173 9.00 4.90 -7.21
N VAL A 174 8.39 3.71 -7.06
CA VAL A 174 8.81 2.69 -6.08
C VAL A 174 8.82 3.29 -4.67
N GLU A 175 7.84 4.14 -4.41
CA GLU A 175 7.65 4.82 -3.13
C GLU A 175 6.28 4.44 -2.57
N THR A 176 6.20 4.28 -1.26
CA THR A 176 4.92 4.07 -0.59
C THR A 176 4.03 5.30 -0.78
N SER A 177 2.86 5.09 -1.36
CA SER A 177 1.85 6.13 -1.61
C SER A 177 0.51 5.69 -1.04
N THR A 178 -0.20 6.63 -0.42
CA THR A 178 -1.52 6.38 0.15
C THR A 178 -2.55 7.29 -0.51
N VAL A 179 -3.63 6.70 -1.00
CA VAL A 179 -4.82 7.44 -1.43
C VAL A 179 -5.87 7.29 -0.35
N GLN A 180 -6.35 8.43 0.16
CA GLN A 180 -7.25 8.48 1.30
C GLN A 180 -8.71 8.69 0.87
N ASN A 181 -9.64 8.27 1.75
CA ASN A 181 -11.07 8.51 1.61
C ASN A 181 -11.68 7.99 0.30
N ILE A 182 -11.28 6.80 -0.12
CA ILE A 182 -11.86 6.13 -1.29
C ILE A 182 -13.08 5.32 -0.85
N GLN A 183 -14.16 5.39 -1.60
CA GLN A 183 -15.38 4.66 -1.30
C GLN A 183 -15.27 3.21 -1.75
N VAL A 184 -15.70 2.29 -0.88
CA VAL A 184 -15.93 0.88 -1.21
C VAL A 184 -17.27 0.80 -1.94
N VAL A 185 -17.29 0.18 -3.10
CA VAL A 185 -18.51 0.05 -3.91
C VAL A 185 -19.19 -1.29 -3.63
N GLU A 186 -18.40 -2.35 -3.63
CA GLU A 186 -18.88 -3.72 -3.43
C GLU A 186 -17.85 -4.54 -2.68
N VAL A 187 -18.30 -5.46 -1.85
CA VAL A 187 -17.48 -6.46 -1.16
C VAL A 187 -18.12 -7.81 -1.35
N ASN A 188 -17.39 -8.76 -1.91
CA ASN A 188 -17.83 -10.15 -2.04
C ASN A 188 -16.93 -11.02 -1.17
N LEU A 189 -17.49 -11.49 -0.06
CA LEU A 189 -16.77 -12.32 0.92
C LEU A 189 -16.50 -13.71 0.38
N GLU A 190 -17.43 -14.30 -0.37
CA GLU A 190 -17.30 -15.65 -0.91
C GLU A 190 -16.23 -15.72 -2.00
N ALA A 191 -16.24 -14.77 -2.92
CA ALA A 191 -15.26 -14.70 -4.02
C ALA A 191 -13.94 -14.01 -3.60
N GLY A 192 -13.86 -13.43 -2.40
CA GLY A 192 -12.66 -12.81 -1.84
C GLY A 192 -12.19 -11.58 -2.62
N TYR A 193 -13.09 -10.73 -3.11
CA TYR A 193 -12.71 -9.48 -3.76
C TYR A 193 -13.47 -8.26 -3.21
N MET A 194 -12.87 -7.11 -3.42
CA MET A 194 -13.42 -5.79 -3.08
C MET A 194 -13.30 -4.86 -4.26
N LEU A 195 -14.37 -4.11 -4.58
CA LEU A 195 -14.38 -3.06 -5.59
C LEU A 195 -14.28 -1.69 -4.91
N ILE A 196 -13.23 -0.96 -5.25
CA ILE A 196 -12.97 0.38 -4.72
C ILE A 196 -13.10 1.40 -5.83
N LYS A 197 -13.83 2.50 -5.59
CA LYS A 197 -14.09 3.57 -6.55
C LYS A 197 -12.80 4.32 -6.92
N GLY A 198 -12.44 4.30 -8.20
CA GLY A 198 -11.32 5.06 -8.72
C GLY A 198 -10.00 4.30 -8.77
N SER A 199 -8.89 5.03 -8.86
CA SER A 199 -7.54 4.48 -8.99
C SER A 199 -6.85 4.35 -7.65
N ILE A 200 -6.05 3.28 -7.49
CA ILE A 200 -5.21 3.03 -6.32
C ILE A 200 -3.74 2.94 -6.73
N PRO A 201 -2.79 3.17 -5.80
CA PRO A 201 -1.37 3.09 -6.11
C PRO A 201 -0.95 1.68 -6.55
N GLY A 202 0.14 1.62 -7.27
CA GLY A 202 0.80 0.37 -7.65
C GLY A 202 0.45 -0.18 -9.03
N SER A 203 1.20 -1.21 -9.40
CA SER A 203 1.01 -1.97 -10.64
C SER A 203 -0.07 -3.04 -10.49
N LYS A 204 -0.47 -3.65 -11.59
CA LYS A 204 -1.25 -4.90 -11.56
C LYS A 204 -0.44 -5.97 -10.84
N ASN A 205 -1.09 -6.77 -10.03
CA ASN A 205 -0.54 -7.79 -9.14
C ASN A 205 0.36 -7.24 -8.01
N GLY A 206 0.38 -5.91 -7.78
CA GLY A 206 1.03 -5.31 -6.63
C GLY A 206 0.21 -5.49 -5.35
N PHE A 207 0.89 -5.63 -4.22
CA PHE A 207 0.25 -5.67 -2.91
C PHE A 207 -0.22 -4.28 -2.48
N VAL A 208 -1.37 -4.26 -1.83
CA VAL A 208 -1.94 -3.04 -1.26
C VAL A 208 -2.45 -3.32 0.15
N LYS A 209 -2.28 -2.36 1.04
CA LYS A 209 -2.89 -2.32 2.36
C LYS A 209 -4.16 -1.48 2.28
N ILE A 210 -5.27 -2.04 2.68
CA ILE A 210 -6.56 -1.36 2.79
C ILE A 210 -6.81 -1.14 4.26
N MET A 211 -7.11 0.08 4.66
CA MET A 211 -7.38 0.44 6.04
C MET A 211 -8.67 1.27 6.08
N LYS A 212 -9.48 1.08 7.13
CA LYS A 212 -10.64 1.93 7.36
C LYS A 212 -10.20 3.39 7.43
N SER A 213 -10.92 4.28 6.78
CA SER A 213 -10.56 5.70 6.77
C SER A 213 -10.63 6.29 8.18
N VAL A 214 -9.60 7.06 8.54
CA VAL A 214 -9.55 7.80 9.82
C VAL A 214 -10.30 9.12 9.73
N LYS A 215 -10.39 9.72 8.53
CA LYS A 215 -10.99 11.04 8.33
C LYS A 215 -12.50 11.00 8.03
N LYS A 216 -12.94 9.89 7.45
CA LYS A 216 -14.35 9.64 7.12
C LYS A 216 -14.72 8.26 7.68
N ALA A 217 -14.88 8.20 9.00
CA ALA A 217 -15.36 7.01 9.67
C ALA A 217 -16.89 6.92 9.60
#